data_03aa1095dd79157106125403c7513cff
#
_entry.id   03aa1095dd79157106125403c7513cff
#
_cell.length_a   1.000
_cell.length_b   1.000
_cell.length_c   1.000
_cell.angle_alpha   90.00
_cell.angle_beta   90.00
_cell.angle_gamma   90.00
#
_symmetry.space_group_name_H-M   'P 1'
#
loop_
_entity.id
_entity.type
_entity.pdbx_description
1 polymer ?
#
loop_
_entity_poly.entity_id
_entity_poly.type
_entity_poly.pdbx_seq_one_letter_code
_entity_poly.pdbx_strand_id
1 'polypeptide(L)'
;MTMQHELPVPAPARNARRRTHAVPRPNEGVWPGLATPPVAPVKARIAESLFRNAVRSLPVRVVLPGGERIGAGGPDSPVMRIERPAAFFARLGANSKIGFGESYMVGDWTTTDLPGLLTPFAARLSTLVPPTLQRLGRRFAEARQPSEEVNSLEGSRENIHRHYDLSNELFALFLDETMSYSSGWFADGSDDLVLAQQRKMDGVLDMAGVRDGMHVLEIGTGWGGLAVRAAQRGARVTTLTISQEQKDLAEQRIAEAGVADRVQVLLRDYREARGSYDAVVSVEMVEAVGEDYWPTYFAALDRLLAPGGRVGLQSITMPHERMVVSKDDYTWIHKYVFPGGLIPSVTSIEQNLAADTGLRIAERRSLGYDYARTLGHWRESFLDRWEDVAALGFDETFRRMWEFYLGYCEAGFRVGYLDVVQFSLQRRPGASS
;
A
#
# COMPACT_ATOMS: atom_id res chain seq x y z
N MET A 1 0.73 29.21 20.02
CA MET A 1 1.48 28.44 21.02
C MET A 1 1.16 26.98 20.73
N THR A 2 1.92 26.40 19.82
CA THR A 2 1.66 25.07 19.23
C THR A 2 2.37 24.05 20.11
N MET A 3 1.61 23.25 20.84
CA MET A 3 2.15 22.10 21.60
C MET A 3 2.62 21.03 20.59
N GLN A 4 3.92 20.85 20.48
CA GLN A 4 4.50 19.65 19.87
C GLN A 4 4.31 18.48 20.86
N HIS A 5 3.42 17.54 20.52
CA HIS A 5 3.36 16.25 21.17
C HIS A 5 4.54 15.40 20.70
N GLU A 6 5.56 15.27 21.54
CA GLU A 6 6.56 14.20 21.43
C GLU A 6 5.85 12.87 21.69
N LEU A 7 5.79 12.02 20.67
CA LEU A 7 5.24 10.68 20.74
C LEU A 7 6.27 9.71 21.36
N PRO A 8 5.87 8.76 22.22
CA PRO A 8 6.77 7.78 22.81
C PRO A 8 7.30 6.82 21.76
N VAL A 9 8.61 6.66 21.72
CA VAL A 9 9.31 5.65 20.91
C VAL A 9 8.96 4.26 21.46
N PRO A 10 8.43 3.34 20.63
CA PRO A 10 8.15 1.97 21.08
C PRO A 10 9.45 1.25 21.44
N ALA A 11 9.37 0.42 22.50
CA ALA A 11 10.49 -0.36 23.02
C ALA A 11 11.01 -1.36 21.97
N PRO A 12 12.32 -1.67 21.94
CA PRO A 12 12.91 -2.58 20.97
C PRO A 12 12.37 -4.00 21.15
N ALA A 13 11.98 -4.63 20.05
CA ALA A 13 11.48 -5.99 19.98
C ALA A 13 12.49 -6.99 20.60
N ARG A 14 11.98 -7.89 21.45
CA ARG A 14 12.76 -8.94 22.13
C ARG A 14 13.22 -10.01 21.13
N ASN A 15 14.54 -10.22 21.10
CA ASN A 15 15.25 -11.42 20.63
C ASN A 15 14.85 -12.01 19.27
N ALA A 16 15.23 -11.36 18.17
CA ALA A 16 15.36 -12.04 16.88
C ALA A 16 16.57 -13.01 16.95
N ARG A 17 16.31 -14.32 17.00
CA ARG A 17 17.33 -15.35 16.77
C ARG A 17 17.97 -15.06 15.40
N ARG A 18 19.31 -15.00 15.36
CA ARG A 18 20.10 -14.89 14.12
C ARG A 18 19.75 -16.07 13.19
N ARG A 19 18.76 -15.91 12.33
CA ARG A 19 18.58 -16.83 11.20
C ARG A 19 19.55 -16.36 10.10
N THR A 20 20.58 -17.14 9.85
CA THR A 20 21.41 -17.00 8.65
C THR A 20 20.57 -17.47 7.46
N HIS A 21 19.87 -16.54 6.83
CA HIS A 21 19.13 -16.86 5.60
C HIS A 21 20.11 -17.09 4.46
N ALA A 22 19.91 -18.17 3.71
CA ALA A 22 20.65 -18.45 2.49
C ALA A 22 20.50 -17.25 1.53
N VAL A 23 21.58 -16.96 0.78
CA VAL A 23 21.51 -15.94 -0.27
C VAL A 23 20.52 -16.42 -1.32
N PRO A 24 19.44 -15.66 -1.63
CA PRO A 24 18.47 -16.07 -2.61
C PRO A 24 19.13 -16.28 -3.97
N ARG A 25 18.73 -17.36 -4.65
CA ARG A 25 19.03 -17.59 -6.06
C ARG A 25 17.70 -17.50 -6.80
N PRO A 26 17.35 -16.31 -7.35
CA PRO A 26 16.09 -16.14 -8.06
C PRO A 26 15.95 -17.15 -9.18
N ASN A 27 14.78 -17.79 -9.25
CA ASN A 27 14.42 -18.64 -10.39
C ASN A 27 14.15 -17.72 -11.58
N GLU A 28 14.91 -17.88 -12.67
CA GLU A 28 14.81 -17.02 -13.86
C GLU A 28 13.41 -17.12 -14.53
N GLY A 29 12.72 -18.25 -14.40
CA GLY A 29 11.36 -18.42 -14.91
C GLY A 29 10.30 -17.63 -14.14
N VAL A 30 10.56 -17.34 -12.84
CA VAL A 30 9.66 -16.56 -11.95
C VAL A 30 10.12 -15.10 -11.86
N TRP A 31 11.44 -14.89 -11.83
CA TRP A 31 12.08 -13.58 -11.62
C TRP A 31 13.03 -13.24 -12.78
N PRO A 32 12.52 -12.98 -14.01
CA PRO A 32 13.35 -12.74 -15.19
C PRO A 32 14.35 -11.62 -15.00
N GLY A 33 15.63 -11.87 -15.30
CA GLY A 33 16.71 -10.89 -15.23
C GLY A 33 17.12 -10.45 -13.80
N LEU A 34 16.47 -10.95 -12.75
CA LEU A 34 16.77 -10.54 -11.38
C LEU A 34 18.08 -11.15 -10.85
N ALA A 35 18.42 -12.36 -11.26
CA ALA A 35 19.63 -13.05 -10.78
C ALA A 35 20.94 -12.32 -11.17
N THR A 36 20.97 -11.72 -12.35
CA THR A 36 22.17 -11.09 -12.93
C THR A 36 22.19 -9.58 -12.72
N PRO A 37 23.23 -9.01 -12.03
CA PRO A 37 23.35 -7.56 -11.92
C PRO A 37 23.54 -6.90 -13.30
N PRO A 38 22.95 -5.70 -13.52
CA PRO A 38 23.18 -4.96 -14.77
C PRO A 38 24.64 -4.60 -14.98
N VAL A 39 25.10 -4.59 -16.24
CA VAL A 39 26.45 -4.15 -16.59
C VAL A 39 26.44 -2.63 -16.84
N ALA A 40 26.75 -1.84 -15.81
CA ALA A 40 26.73 -0.38 -15.88
C ALA A 40 27.85 0.25 -15.03
N PRO A 41 29.14 0.02 -15.33
CA PRO A 41 30.26 0.36 -14.41
C PRO A 41 30.36 1.86 -14.10
N VAL A 42 30.12 2.73 -15.06
CA VAL A 42 30.14 4.18 -14.84
C VAL A 42 28.98 4.63 -13.96
N LYS A 43 27.77 4.17 -14.27
CA LYS A 43 26.58 4.48 -13.47
C LYS A 43 26.71 3.92 -12.05
N ALA A 44 27.29 2.73 -11.88
CA ALA A 44 27.55 2.13 -10.57
C ALA A 44 28.47 3.00 -9.69
N ARG A 45 29.57 3.52 -10.25
CA ARG A 45 30.49 4.44 -9.52
C ARG A 45 29.80 5.74 -9.12
N ILE A 46 28.97 6.30 -9.99
CA ILE A 46 28.19 7.51 -9.69
C ILE A 46 27.19 7.20 -8.57
N ALA A 47 26.47 6.09 -8.68
CA ALA A 47 25.52 5.66 -7.66
C ALA A 47 26.18 5.40 -6.31
N GLU A 48 27.38 4.81 -6.28
CA GLU A 48 28.15 4.63 -5.05
C GLU A 48 28.49 5.97 -4.40
N SER A 49 29.01 6.92 -5.17
CA SER A 49 29.35 8.25 -4.66
C SER A 49 28.13 8.98 -4.09
N LEU A 50 27.01 8.94 -4.81
CA LEU A 50 25.75 9.55 -4.37
C LEU A 50 25.19 8.86 -3.13
N PHE A 51 25.18 7.54 -3.08
CA PHE A 51 24.73 6.77 -1.92
C PHE A 51 25.57 7.06 -0.68
N ARG A 52 26.91 7.02 -0.79
CA ARG A 52 27.83 7.35 0.30
C ARG A 52 27.59 8.76 0.85
N ASN A 53 27.35 9.72 -0.03
CA ASN A 53 27.03 11.10 0.38
C ASN A 53 25.66 11.19 1.05
N ALA A 54 24.64 10.53 0.50
CA ALA A 54 23.26 10.54 1.03
C ALA A 54 23.19 9.93 2.44
N VAL A 55 23.85 8.79 2.68
CA VAL A 55 23.78 8.12 3.97
C VAL A 55 24.65 8.76 5.05
N ARG A 56 25.63 9.61 4.68
CA ARG A 56 26.59 10.21 5.63
C ARG A 56 25.93 10.91 6.81
N SER A 57 24.79 11.56 6.60
CA SER A 57 24.04 12.31 7.62
C SER A 57 22.83 11.57 8.17
N LEU A 58 22.54 10.34 7.68
CA LEU A 58 21.44 9.56 8.18
C LEU A 58 21.80 8.87 9.49
N PRO A 59 20.87 8.75 10.47
CA PRO A 59 21.09 8.06 11.73
C PRO A 59 21.02 6.53 11.53
N VAL A 60 21.78 6.01 10.58
CA VAL A 60 21.92 4.59 10.26
C VAL A 60 23.40 4.22 10.21
N ARG A 61 23.70 2.92 10.33
CA ARG A 61 25.04 2.36 10.15
C ARG A 61 25.05 1.51 8.89
N VAL A 62 25.77 1.92 7.87
CA VAL A 62 26.01 1.10 6.68
C VAL A 62 27.41 0.47 6.80
N VAL A 63 27.47 -0.86 6.72
CA VAL A 63 28.67 -1.65 6.87
C VAL A 63 28.97 -2.34 5.54
N LEU A 64 30.18 -2.11 5.01
CA LEU A 64 30.67 -2.74 3.80
C LEU A 64 31.59 -3.93 4.12
N PRO A 65 31.83 -4.85 3.18
CA PRO A 65 32.87 -5.87 3.32
C PRO A 65 34.22 -5.24 3.70
N GLY A 66 34.95 -5.90 4.60
CA GLY A 66 36.22 -5.35 5.15
C GLY A 66 36.02 -4.45 6.38
N GLY A 67 34.76 -4.20 6.81
CA GLY A 67 34.47 -3.50 8.06
C GLY A 67 34.36 -1.98 7.95
N GLU A 68 34.48 -1.40 6.74
CA GLU A 68 34.22 0.02 6.51
C GLU A 68 32.79 0.37 6.96
N ARG A 69 32.62 1.51 7.65
CA ARG A 69 31.36 1.99 8.18
C ARG A 69 31.09 3.40 7.67
N ILE A 70 29.87 3.65 7.22
CA ILE A 70 29.37 4.97 6.82
C ILE A 70 28.00 5.22 7.45
N GLY A 71 27.62 6.50 7.57
CA GLY A 71 26.40 6.95 8.23
C GLY A 71 26.68 7.59 9.59
N ALA A 72 25.71 8.34 10.12
CA ALA A 72 25.83 9.07 11.38
C ALA A 72 25.25 8.31 12.58
N GLY A 73 24.87 7.04 12.38
CA GLY A 73 24.21 6.24 13.41
C GLY A 73 25.14 5.81 14.54
N GLY A 74 24.65 5.88 15.79
CA GLY A 74 25.29 5.36 16.99
C GLY A 74 25.16 3.83 17.15
N PRO A 75 25.59 3.28 18.31
CA PRO A 75 25.58 1.84 18.55
C PRO A 75 24.23 1.16 18.36
N ASP A 76 23.15 1.82 18.72
CA ASP A 76 21.77 1.30 18.68
C ASP A 76 21.03 1.61 17.36
N SER A 77 21.67 2.33 16.43
CA SER A 77 21.07 2.67 15.16
C SER A 77 20.92 1.44 14.25
N PRO A 78 19.89 1.40 13.40
CA PRO A 78 19.69 0.34 12.42
C PRO A 78 20.92 0.11 11.55
N VAL A 79 21.19 -1.16 11.21
CA VAL A 79 22.36 -1.56 10.44
C VAL A 79 21.97 -2.08 9.08
N MET A 80 22.48 -1.45 8.03
CA MET A 80 22.49 -1.98 6.66
C MET A 80 23.84 -2.66 6.40
N ARG A 81 23.84 -3.94 6.07
CA ARG A 81 25.05 -4.66 5.64
C ARG A 81 25.02 -4.81 4.13
N ILE A 82 25.99 -4.22 3.45
CA ILE A 82 26.16 -4.42 2.01
C ILE A 82 27.04 -5.67 1.84
N GLU A 83 26.42 -6.75 1.35
CA GLU A 83 27.09 -8.03 1.18
C GLU A 83 27.85 -8.10 -0.17
N ARG A 84 27.24 -7.54 -1.23
CA ARG A 84 27.79 -7.55 -2.59
C ARG A 84 27.83 -6.15 -3.20
N PRO A 85 28.80 -5.31 -2.84
CA PRO A 85 28.83 -3.89 -3.24
C PRO A 85 28.77 -3.66 -4.75
N ALA A 86 29.51 -4.44 -5.54
CA ALA A 86 29.53 -4.30 -7.00
C ALA A 86 28.13 -4.53 -7.61
N ALA A 87 27.41 -5.56 -7.15
CA ALA A 87 26.05 -5.87 -7.60
C ALA A 87 25.05 -4.81 -7.11
N PHE A 88 25.12 -4.43 -5.84
CA PHE A 88 24.28 -3.39 -5.25
C PHE A 88 24.37 -2.07 -6.01
N PHE A 89 25.60 -1.55 -6.22
CA PHE A 89 25.77 -0.28 -6.92
C PHE A 89 25.48 -0.38 -8.42
N ALA A 90 25.65 -1.55 -9.04
CA ALA A 90 25.24 -1.77 -10.43
C ALA A 90 23.70 -1.67 -10.60
N ARG A 91 22.92 -2.30 -9.71
CA ARG A 91 21.46 -2.19 -9.70
C ARG A 91 20.99 -0.77 -9.39
N LEU A 92 21.56 -0.16 -8.36
CA LEU A 92 21.23 1.21 -7.96
C LEU A 92 21.57 2.22 -9.08
N GLY A 93 22.66 2.02 -9.79
CA GLY A 93 23.09 2.88 -10.91
C GLY A 93 22.28 2.64 -12.20
N ALA A 94 21.78 1.43 -12.41
CA ALA A 94 20.92 1.13 -13.55
C ALA A 94 19.53 1.78 -13.40
N ASN A 95 18.91 1.62 -12.24
CA ASN A 95 17.65 2.27 -11.88
C ASN A 95 17.55 2.41 -10.35
N SER A 96 17.70 3.61 -9.82
CA SER A 96 17.70 3.85 -8.37
C SER A 96 16.34 3.57 -7.70
N LYS A 97 15.22 3.75 -8.41
CA LYS A 97 13.86 3.57 -7.89
C LYS A 97 13.44 2.10 -7.80
N ILE A 98 14.09 1.23 -8.60
CA ILE A 98 13.82 -0.22 -8.65
C ILE A 98 14.97 -1.01 -8.02
N GLY A 99 16.20 -0.68 -8.39
CA GLY A 99 17.39 -1.45 -8.04
C GLY A 99 17.70 -1.52 -6.54
N PHE A 100 17.24 -0.55 -5.74
CA PHE A 100 17.39 -0.60 -4.29
C PHE A 100 16.58 -1.76 -3.68
N GLY A 101 15.32 -1.94 -4.08
CA GLY A 101 14.49 -3.05 -3.64
C GLY A 101 14.95 -4.38 -4.24
N GLU A 102 15.27 -4.41 -5.54
CA GLU A 102 15.81 -5.62 -6.18
C GLU A 102 17.08 -6.14 -5.51
N SER A 103 17.97 -5.23 -5.12
CA SER A 103 19.18 -5.59 -4.40
C SER A 103 18.92 -6.22 -3.03
N TYR A 104 17.80 -5.83 -2.35
CA TYR A 104 17.35 -6.51 -1.15
C TYR A 104 16.81 -7.91 -1.48
N MET A 105 15.95 -8.03 -2.49
CA MET A 105 15.36 -9.30 -2.91
C MET A 105 16.41 -10.37 -3.17
N VAL A 106 17.51 -10.02 -3.79
CA VAL A 106 18.60 -10.96 -4.09
C VAL A 106 19.66 -11.06 -3.00
N GLY A 107 19.59 -10.28 -1.94
CA GLY A 107 20.55 -10.31 -0.84
C GLY A 107 21.86 -9.59 -1.11
N ASP A 108 21.89 -8.57 -1.97
CA ASP A 108 23.07 -7.71 -2.13
C ASP A 108 23.31 -6.87 -0.88
N TRP A 109 22.25 -6.64 -0.09
CA TRP A 109 22.32 -6.08 1.26
C TRP A 109 21.27 -6.71 2.18
N THR A 110 21.52 -6.59 3.48
CA THR A 110 20.69 -7.17 4.54
C THR A 110 20.56 -6.21 5.72
N THR A 111 19.54 -6.43 6.53
CA THR A 111 19.33 -5.76 7.82
C THR A 111 18.57 -6.68 8.74
N THR A 112 18.63 -6.43 10.04
CA THR A 112 17.81 -7.12 11.06
C THR A 112 16.56 -6.35 11.43
N ASP A 113 16.46 -5.08 11.01
CA ASP A 113 15.32 -4.21 11.25
C ASP A 113 15.07 -3.38 9.98
N LEU A 114 14.26 -3.94 9.09
CA LEU A 114 14.00 -3.33 7.79
C LEU A 114 13.21 -2.03 7.91
N PRO A 115 12.08 -1.94 8.63
CA PRO A 115 11.35 -0.68 8.77
C PRO A 115 12.17 0.39 9.50
N GLY A 116 12.87 0.02 10.59
CA GLY A 116 13.73 0.94 11.31
C GLY A 116 14.86 1.50 10.45
N LEU A 117 15.44 0.66 9.57
CA LEU A 117 16.42 1.11 8.59
C LEU A 117 15.83 2.04 7.53
N LEU A 118 14.65 1.71 6.98
CA LEU A 118 14.04 2.49 5.89
C LEU A 118 13.42 3.81 6.36
N THR A 119 13.00 3.91 7.62
CA THR A 119 12.38 5.13 8.20
C THR A 119 13.26 6.38 8.04
N PRO A 120 14.57 6.42 8.38
CA PRO A 120 15.43 7.57 8.14
C PRO A 120 15.61 7.92 6.65
N PHE A 121 15.58 6.93 5.76
CA PHE A 121 15.61 7.19 4.31
C PHE A 121 14.31 7.85 3.84
N ALA A 122 13.15 7.33 4.29
CA ALA A 122 11.83 7.89 3.97
C ALA A 122 11.68 9.33 4.47
N ALA A 123 12.14 9.63 5.70
CA ALA A 123 12.09 10.97 6.29
C ALA A 123 12.87 12.01 5.47
N ARG A 124 13.89 11.60 4.72
CA ARG A 124 14.73 12.50 3.91
C ARG A 124 14.61 12.26 2.40
N LEU A 125 13.60 11.52 1.97
CA LEU A 125 13.46 11.14 0.56
C LEU A 125 13.51 12.34 -0.40
N SER A 126 12.95 13.50 0.03
CA SER A 126 12.98 14.75 -0.74
C SER A 126 14.34 15.41 -0.88
N THR A 127 15.27 15.11 0.03
CA THR A 127 16.56 15.77 0.13
C THR A 127 17.75 14.85 -0.19
N LEU A 128 17.51 13.51 -0.27
CA LEU A 128 18.54 12.51 -0.54
C LEU A 128 19.21 12.70 -1.89
N VAL A 129 18.48 13.19 -2.89
CA VAL A 129 19.04 13.51 -4.21
C VAL A 129 18.77 14.99 -4.49
N PRO A 130 19.80 15.79 -4.75
CA PRO A 130 19.63 17.20 -5.10
C PRO A 130 18.68 17.40 -6.30
N PRO A 131 17.79 18.43 -6.29
CA PRO A 131 16.82 18.66 -7.37
C PRO A 131 17.45 18.77 -8.77
N THR A 132 18.65 19.28 -8.85
CA THR A 132 19.42 19.38 -10.11
C THR A 132 19.79 18.00 -10.68
N LEU A 133 20.17 17.06 -9.82
CA LEU A 133 20.48 15.69 -10.20
C LEU A 133 19.21 14.87 -10.50
N GLN A 134 18.12 15.14 -9.80
CA GLN A 134 16.82 14.54 -10.12
C GLN A 134 16.35 14.93 -11.54
N ARG A 135 16.49 16.20 -11.94
CA ARG A 135 16.15 16.67 -13.29
C ARG A 135 17.05 16.07 -14.37
N LEU A 136 18.33 15.87 -14.07
CA LEU A 136 19.28 15.25 -15.01
C LEU A 136 19.02 13.75 -15.14
N GLY A 137 18.73 13.06 -14.03
CA GLY A 137 18.41 11.63 -13.99
C GLY A 137 17.14 11.28 -14.76
N ARG A 138 16.09 12.11 -14.69
CA ARG A 138 14.85 11.93 -15.43
C ARG A 138 15.04 11.83 -16.95
N ARG A 139 16.03 12.51 -17.52
CA ARG A 139 16.32 12.47 -18.97
C ARG A 139 16.99 11.18 -19.45
N PHE A 140 17.62 10.40 -18.55
CA PHE A 140 18.53 9.32 -18.95
C PHE A 140 18.25 7.94 -18.36
N ALA A 141 17.31 7.77 -17.42
CA ALA A 141 17.21 6.54 -16.65
C ALA A 141 15.79 6.15 -16.19
N GLU A 142 14.71 6.71 -16.75
CA GLU A 142 13.36 6.36 -16.27
C GLU A 142 12.79 5.16 -17.05
N ALA A 143 12.56 4.06 -16.33
CA ALA A 143 11.67 3.01 -16.79
C ALA A 143 10.27 3.63 -16.91
N ARG A 144 9.61 3.45 -18.06
CA ARG A 144 8.22 3.86 -18.27
C ARG A 144 7.31 2.71 -17.88
N GLN A 145 6.13 3.05 -17.38
CA GLN A 145 5.09 2.06 -17.15
C GLN A 145 4.80 1.30 -18.46
N PRO A 146 4.79 -0.04 -18.43
CA PRO A 146 4.38 -0.85 -19.57
C PRO A 146 2.95 -0.51 -19.98
N SER A 147 2.66 -0.49 -21.28
CA SER A 147 1.31 -0.19 -21.79
C SER A 147 0.25 -1.22 -21.36
N GLU A 148 0.69 -2.41 -20.98
CA GLU A 148 -0.15 -3.51 -20.48
C GLU A 148 -0.67 -3.25 -19.06
N GLU A 149 -0.04 -2.35 -18.29
CA GLU A 149 -0.42 -2.00 -16.91
C GLU A 149 -1.42 -0.83 -16.83
N VAL A 150 -1.93 -0.34 -17.97
CA VAL A 150 -2.96 0.71 -18.01
C VAL A 150 -4.30 0.15 -17.52
N ASN A 151 -4.96 0.84 -16.58
CA ASN A 151 -6.21 0.42 -15.94
C ASN A 151 -7.46 0.56 -16.83
N SER A 152 -7.40 0.08 -18.08
CA SER A 152 -8.58 -0.17 -18.92
C SER A 152 -9.50 -1.22 -18.28
N LEU A 153 -10.67 -1.50 -18.84
CA LEU A 153 -11.55 -2.57 -18.33
C LEU A 153 -10.85 -3.94 -18.29
N GLU A 154 -10.03 -4.23 -19.29
CA GLU A 154 -9.26 -5.48 -19.40
C GLU A 154 -7.99 -5.42 -18.51
N GLY A 155 -7.24 -4.32 -18.58
CA GLY A 155 -6.02 -4.14 -17.79
C GLY A 155 -6.27 -4.10 -16.28
N SER A 156 -7.40 -3.53 -15.82
CA SER A 156 -7.77 -3.57 -14.41
C SER A 156 -7.97 -5.02 -13.89
N ARG A 157 -8.58 -5.89 -14.71
CA ARG A 157 -8.72 -7.32 -14.37
C ARG A 157 -7.36 -8.00 -14.30
N GLU A 158 -6.49 -7.75 -15.27
CA GLU A 158 -5.15 -8.35 -15.32
C GLU A 158 -4.23 -7.84 -14.19
N ASN A 159 -4.27 -6.55 -13.86
CA ASN A 159 -3.52 -5.98 -12.75
C ASN A 159 -3.98 -6.54 -11.40
N ILE A 160 -5.29 -6.71 -11.22
CA ILE A 160 -5.85 -7.36 -10.03
C ILE A 160 -5.48 -8.83 -10.00
N HIS A 161 -5.56 -9.57 -11.12
CA HIS A 161 -5.06 -10.94 -11.19
C HIS A 161 -3.59 -11.03 -10.78
N ARG A 162 -2.70 -10.20 -11.31
CA ARG A 162 -1.27 -10.22 -10.93
C ARG A 162 -1.02 -10.00 -9.44
N HIS A 163 -1.81 -9.14 -8.79
CA HIS A 163 -1.66 -8.85 -7.37
C HIS A 163 -2.40 -9.87 -6.48
N TYR A 164 -3.56 -10.37 -6.91
CA TYR A 164 -4.42 -11.28 -6.14
C TYR A 164 -4.35 -12.75 -6.61
N ASP A 165 -3.61 -13.08 -7.69
CA ASP A 165 -3.12 -14.44 -7.98
C ASP A 165 -2.12 -14.95 -6.93
N LEU A 166 -1.72 -14.07 -6.02
CA LEU A 166 -1.27 -14.47 -4.70
C LEU A 166 -2.49 -15.07 -4.00
N SER A 167 -2.51 -16.37 -3.81
CA SER A 167 -3.68 -17.17 -3.41
C SER A 167 -4.37 -16.63 -2.13
N ASN A 168 -5.67 -16.88 -1.99
CA ASN A 168 -6.41 -16.58 -0.76
C ASN A 168 -5.73 -17.17 0.48
N GLU A 169 -5.09 -18.35 0.33
CA GLU A 169 -4.34 -19.03 1.38
C GLU A 169 -3.15 -18.19 1.86
N LEU A 170 -2.43 -17.53 0.94
CA LEU A 170 -1.34 -16.63 1.33
C LEU A 170 -1.85 -15.47 2.19
N PHE A 171 -2.91 -14.80 1.75
CA PHE A 171 -3.48 -13.68 2.52
C PHE A 171 -4.00 -14.11 3.89
N ALA A 172 -4.60 -15.29 3.99
CA ALA A 172 -5.07 -15.86 5.25
C ALA A 172 -3.95 -16.18 6.25
N LEU A 173 -2.70 -16.32 5.80
CA LEU A 173 -1.55 -16.55 6.67
C LEU A 173 -1.06 -15.31 7.40
N PHE A 174 -1.34 -14.10 6.92
CA PHE A 174 -0.81 -12.89 7.55
C PHE A 174 -1.86 -11.82 7.86
N LEU A 175 -3.04 -11.86 7.24
CA LEU A 175 -4.17 -11.02 7.61
C LEU A 175 -4.83 -11.56 8.89
N ASP A 176 -5.63 -10.71 9.54
CA ASP A 176 -6.51 -11.09 10.63
C ASP A 176 -7.77 -11.83 10.14
N GLU A 177 -8.59 -12.33 11.06
CA GLU A 177 -9.82 -13.08 10.76
C GLU A 177 -10.84 -12.31 9.93
N THR A 178 -10.81 -10.96 9.93
CA THR A 178 -11.68 -10.15 9.07
C THR A 178 -11.28 -10.21 7.60
N MET A 179 -10.08 -10.68 7.30
CA MET A 179 -9.49 -10.68 5.95
C MET A 179 -9.51 -9.29 5.32
N SER A 180 -9.25 -8.24 6.12
CA SER A 180 -9.21 -6.86 5.62
C SER A 180 -7.79 -6.48 5.20
N TYR A 181 -7.59 -6.28 3.89
CA TYR A 181 -6.32 -5.86 3.32
C TYR A 181 -6.29 -4.34 3.11
N SER A 182 -6.38 -3.61 4.22
CA SER A 182 -6.39 -2.14 4.30
C SER A 182 -6.07 -1.69 5.73
N SER A 183 -5.82 -0.40 5.95
CA SER A 183 -5.47 0.12 7.28
C SER A 183 -6.51 -0.21 8.34
N GLY A 184 -6.10 -0.77 9.47
CA GLY A 184 -6.90 -0.76 10.70
C GLY A 184 -7.00 0.64 11.30
N TRP A 185 -7.82 0.80 12.35
CA TRP A 185 -7.90 1.99 13.18
C TRP A 185 -7.72 1.58 14.64
N PHE A 186 -6.51 1.74 15.14
CA PHE A 186 -6.18 1.45 16.54
C PHE A 186 -6.62 2.63 17.44
N ALA A 187 -7.21 2.34 18.57
CA ALA A 187 -7.59 3.35 19.56
C ALA A 187 -7.24 2.86 20.96
N ASP A 188 -7.17 3.79 21.89
CA ASP A 188 -7.09 3.55 23.32
C ASP A 188 -5.91 2.65 23.79
N GLY A 189 -4.79 2.69 23.07
CA GLY A 189 -3.60 1.91 23.40
C GLY A 189 -3.71 0.39 23.12
N SER A 190 -4.83 -0.07 22.54
CA SER A 190 -4.97 -1.46 22.11
C SER A 190 -4.05 -1.74 20.92
N ASP A 191 -3.48 -2.95 20.89
CA ASP A 191 -2.68 -3.47 19.78
C ASP A 191 -3.36 -4.66 19.08
N ASP A 192 -4.67 -4.83 19.30
CA ASP A 192 -5.48 -5.87 18.70
C ASP A 192 -5.88 -5.50 17.27
N LEU A 193 -5.34 -6.24 16.30
CA LEU A 193 -5.59 -5.98 14.88
C LEU A 193 -7.04 -6.25 14.47
N VAL A 194 -7.69 -7.28 15.04
CA VAL A 194 -9.10 -7.59 14.75
C VAL A 194 -9.99 -6.44 15.17
N LEU A 195 -9.83 -5.94 16.39
CA LEU A 195 -10.57 -4.78 16.89
C LEU A 195 -10.26 -3.52 16.08
N ALA A 196 -9.01 -3.33 15.64
CA ALA A 196 -8.64 -2.20 14.80
C ALA A 196 -9.31 -2.26 13.43
N GLN A 197 -9.40 -3.44 12.81
CA GLN A 197 -10.10 -3.65 11.54
C GLN A 197 -11.61 -3.45 11.68
N GLN A 198 -12.21 -3.99 12.72
CA GLN A 198 -13.66 -3.78 13.00
C GLN A 198 -13.96 -2.29 13.19
N ARG A 199 -13.14 -1.58 13.97
CA ARG A 199 -13.31 -0.14 14.19
C ARG A 199 -13.12 0.67 12.91
N LYS A 200 -12.18 0.30 12.05
CA LYS A 200 -12.00 0.91 10.73
C LYS A 200 -13.24 0.76 9.87
N MET A 201 -13.83 -0.45 9.79
CA MET A 201 -15.06 -0.69 9.05
C MET A 201 -16.21 0.13 9.62
N ASP A 202 -16.38 0.14 10.96
CA ASP A 202 -17.37 0.97 11.62
C ASP A 202 -17.20 2.45 11.28
N GLY A 203 -15.95 2.95 11.28
CA GLY A 203 -15.63 4.32 10.92
C GLY A 203 -16.04 4.70 9.49
N VAL A 204 -15.80 3.83 8.52
CA VAL A 204 -16.24 4.06 7.12
C VAL A 204 -17.77 4.04 7.01
N LEU A 205 -18.43 3.09 7.68
CA LEU A 205 -19.90 3.00 7.70
C LEU A 205 -20.53 4.23 8.38
N ASP A 206 -19.90 4.76 9.44
CA ASP A 206 -20.33 5.98 10.13
C ASP A 206 -20.16 7.22 9.23
N MET A 207 -19.03 7.34 8.49
CA MET A 207 -18.82 8.38 7.50
C MET A 207 -19.88 8.37 6.39
N ALA A 208 -20.33 7.17 5.99
CA ALA A 208 -21.42 6.99 5.04
C ALA A 208 -22.82 7.15 5.68
N GLY A 209 -22.92 7.24 7.01
CA GLY A 209 -24.17 7.35 7.73
C GLY A 209 -25.05 6.10 7.67
N VAL A 210 -24.45 4.91 7.52
CA VAL A 210 -25.14 3.63 7.37
C VAL A 210 -25.94 3.29 8.63
N ARG A 211 -27.23 2.92 8.43
CA ARG A 211 -28.18 2.55 9.48
C ARG A 211 -28.98 1.33 9.08
N ASP A 212 -29.71 0.76 10.03
CA ASP A 212 -30.65 -0.33 9.79
C ASP A 212 -31.64 0.00 8.67
N GLY A 213 -31.93 -0.98 7.82
CA GLY A 213 -32.86 -0.90 6.69
C GLY A 213 -32.29 -0.20 5.44
N MET A 214 -31.15 0.49 5.50
CA MET A 214 -30.55 1.13 4.34
C MET A 214 -30.06 0.13 3.29
N HIS A 215 -30.08 0.52 2.01
CA HIS A 215 -29.41 -0.19 0.92
C HIS A 215 -28.04 0.43 0.65
N VAL A 216 -27.00 -0.31 0.91
CA VAL A 216 -25.59 0.11 0.79
C VAL A 216 -24.97 -0.50 -0.46
N LEU A 217 -24.23 0.29 -1.22
CA LEU A 217 -23.31 -0.19 -2.25
C LEU A 217 -21.88 -0.18 -1.70
N GLU A 218 -21.20 -1.31 -1.78
CA GLU A 218 -19.75 -1.40 -1.57
C GLU A 218 -19.03 -1.56 -2.90
N ILE A 219 -18.02 -0.71 -3.16
CA ILE A 219 -17.14 -0.84 -4.32
C ILE A 219 -15.80 -1.39 -3.83
N GLY A 220 -15.51 -2.64 -4.20
CA GLY A 220 -14.34 -3.39 -3.74
C GLY A 220 -14.70 -4.33 -2.58
N THR A 221 -15.27 -5.50 -2.90
CA THR A 221 -15.70 -6.52 -1.92
C THR A 221 -14.57 -7.02 -1.04
N GLY A 222 -13.34 -7.11 -1.59
CA GLY A 222 -12.29 -7.88 -0.97
C GLY A 222 -12.79 -9.30 -0.65
N TRP A 223 -12.64 -9.72 0.59
CA TRP A 223 -13.16 -11.02 1.06
C TRP A 223 -14.42 -10.88 1.93
N GLY A 224 -15.18 -9.78 1.74
CA GLY A 224 -16.52 -9.61 2.31
C GLY A 224 -16.60 -9.03 3.72
N GLY A 225 -15.47 -8.67 4.34
CA GLY A 225 -15.47 -8.21 5.74
C GLY A 225 -16.34 -6.98 6.01
N LEU A 226 -16.24 -5.94 5.16
CA LEU A 226 -17.06 -4.73 5.30
C LEU A 226 -18.53 -4.97 4.97
N ALA A 227 -18.83 -5.80 3.94
CA ALA A 227 -20.20 -6.20 3.62
C ALA A 227 -20.89 -6.92 4.79
N VAL A 228 -20.18 -7.89 5.42
CA VAL A 228 -20.67 -8.58 6.63
C VAL A 228 -20.93 -7.57 7.76
N ARG A 229 -20.00 -6.66 8.01
CA ARG A 229 -20.14 -5.66 9.08
C ARG A 229 -21.32 -4.71 8.84
N ALA A 230 -21.55 -4.29 7.59
CA ALA A 230 -22.70 -3.45 7.22
C ALA A 230 -24.03 -4.22 7.37
N ALA A 231 -24.07 -5.50 6.95
CA ALA A 231 -25.24 -6.35 7.10
C ALA A 231 -25.58 -6.63 8.58
N GLN A 232 -24.57 -6.82 9.43
CA GLN A 232 -24.75 -6.94 10.89
C GLN A 232 -25.33 -5.67 11.54
N ARG A 233 -25.11 -4.47 10.93
CA ARG A 233 -25.77 -3.21 11.32
C ARG A 233 -27.21 -3.09 10.80
N GLY A 234 -27.75 -4.13 10.12
CA GLY A 234 -29.11 -4.17 9.59
C GLY A 234 -29.24 -3.68 8.14
N ALA A 235 -28.17 -3.26 7.49
CA ALA A 235 -28.22 -2.83 6.10
C ALA A 235 -28.43 -4.00 5.12
N ARG A 236 -29.01 -3.72 3.95
CA ARG A 236 -28.90 -4.56 2.76
C ARG A 236 -27.71 -4.09 1.96
N VAL A 237 -26.88 -5.01 1.52
CA VAL A 237 -25.60 -4.68 0.86
C VAL A 237 -25.56 -5.27 -0.55
N THR A 238 -25.26 -4.44 -1.53
CA THR A 238 -24.74 -4.88 -2.82
C THR A 238 -23.26 -4.58 -2.84
N THR A 239 -22.42 -5.58 -3.09
CA THR A 239 -20.96 -5.41 -3.14
C THR A 239 -20.38 -5.87 -4.47
N LEU A 240 -19.37 -5.14 -4.97
CA LEU A 240 -18.81 -5.33 -6.30
C LEU A 240 -17.35 -5.77 -6.22
N THR A 241 -17.02 -6.83 -6.94
CA THR A 241 -15.64 -7.22 -7.22
C THR A 241 -15.47 -7.59 -8.70
N ILE A 242 -14.25 -7.57 -9.20
CA ILE A 242 -13.89 -8.08 -10.54
C ILE A 242 -13.05 -9.37 -10.47
N SER A 243 -12.77 -9.88 -9.24
CA SER A 243 -12.11 -11.18 -9.00
C SER A 243 -13.13 -12.24 -8.65
N GLN A 244 -13.09 -13.37 -9.37
CA GLN A 244 -13.92 -14.52 -9.08
C GLN A 244 -13.52 -15.18 -7.75
N GLU A 245 -12.23 -15.25 -7.46
CA GLU A 245 -11.67 -15.84 -6.25
C GLU A 245 -12.11 -15.07 -5.00
N GLN A 246 -12.10 -13.73 -5.08
CA GLN A 246 -12.64 -12.89 -3.99
C GLN A 246 -14.13 -13.12 -3.80
N LYS A 247 -14.90 -13.17 -4.91
CA LYS A 247 -16.34 -13.39 -4.87
C LYS A 247 -16.66 -14.70 -4.15
N ASP A 248 -16.05 -15.80 -4.57
CA ASP A 248 -16.34 -17.13 -4.06
C ASP A 248 -16.06 -17.21 -2.54
N LEU A 249 -14.91 -16.71 -2.09
CA LEU A 249 -14.58 -16.67 -0.67
C LEU A 249 -15.46 -15.69 0.12
N ALA A 250 -15.81 -14.53 -0.46
CA ALA A 250 -16.70 -13.57 0.18
C ALA A 250 -18.10 -14.17 0.39
N GLU A 251 -18.68 -14.86 -0.61
CA GLU A 251 -19.98 -15.53 -0.49
C GLU A 251 -19.97 -16.62 0.59
N GLN A 252 -18.89 -17.42 0.69
CA GLN A 252 -18.73 -18.37 1.77
C GLN A 252 -18.74 -17.69 3.14
N ARG A 253 -17.92 -16.66 3.34
CA ARG A 253 -17.79 -15.93 4.61
C ARG A 253 -19.10 -15.22 5.01
N ILE A 254 -19.82 -14.67 4.04
CA ILE A 254 -21.14 -14.05 4.23
C ILE A 254 -22.17 -15.09 4.73
N ALA A 255 -22.13 -16.30 4.15
CA ALA A 255 -22.98 -17.40 4.59
C ALA A 255 -22.63 -17.88 6.01
N GLU A 256 -21.33 -18.04 6.31
CA GLU A 256 -20.82 -18.40 7.64
C GLU A 256 -21.18 -17.35 8.70
N ALA A 257 -21.22 -16.07 8.35
CA ALA A 257 -21.66 -14.98 9.22
C ALA A 257 -23.19 -14.91 9.41
N GLY A 258 -23.97 -15.72 8.69
CA GLY A 258 -25.43 -15.78 8.81
C GLY A 258 -26.16 -14.55 8.24
N VAL A 259 -25.56 -13.83 7.27
CA VAL A 259 -26.13 -12.61 6.67
C VAL A 259 -26.35 -12.71 5.16
N ALA A 260 -26.36 -13.93 4.61
CA ALA A 260 -26.52 -14.18 3.17
C ALA A 260 -27.83 -13.63 2.57
N ASP A 261 -28.88 -13.49 3.38
CA ASP A 261 -30.15 -12.89 2.97
C ASP A 261 -30.08 -11.36 2.79
N ARG A 262 -29.04 -10.72 3.29
CA ARG A 262 -28.85 -9.27 3.27
C ARG A 262 -27.73 -8.80 2.32
N VAL A 263 -26.88 -9.70 1.83
CA VAL A 263 -25.70 -9.35 1.02
C VAL A 263 -25.77 -10.00 -0.36
N GLN A 264 -25.60 -9.19 -1.40
CA GLN A 264 -25.47 -9.64 -2.78
C GLN A 264 -24.07 -9.30 -3.31
N VAL A 265 -23.28 -10.31 -3.64
CA VAL A 265 -21.95 -10.15 -4.27
C VAL A 265 -22.08 -10.21 -5.79
N LEU A 266 -21.64 -9.19 -6.49
CA LEU A 266 -21.69 -9.12 -7.95
C LEU A 266 -20.28 -9.10 -8.54
N LEU A 267 -20.00 -10.01 -9.46
CA LEU A 267 -18.80 -9.96 -10.30
C LEU A 267 -19.00 -8.88 -11.38
N ARG A 268 -18.67 -7.65 -11.02
CA ARG A 268 -18.95 -6.48 -11.87
C ARG A 268 -18.00 -5.34 -11.61
N ASP A 269 -17.58 -4.67 -12.68
CA ASP A 269 -16.85 -3.41 -12.59
C ASP A 269 -17.78 -2.26 -12.13
N TYR A 270 -17.26 -1.36 -11.29
CA TYR A 270 -18.03 -0.20 -10.77
C TYR A 270 -18.55 0.74 -11.89
N ARG A 271 -17.84 0.79 -13.02
CA ARG A 271 -18.25 1.56 -14.21
C ARG A 271 -19.56 1.08 -14.81
N GLU A 272 -19.85 -0.21 -14.66
CA GLU A 272 -21.07 -0.86 -15.16
C GLU A 272 -22.20 -0.92 -14.09
N ALA A 273 -21.93 -0.53 -12.85
CA ALA A 273 -22.90 -0.53 -11.78
C ALA A 273 -24.10 0.36 -12.08
N ARG A 274 -25.29 -0.08 -11.70
CA ARG A 274 -26.56 0.63 -11.85
C ARG A 274 -27.32 0.58 -10.53
N GLY A 275 -28.30 1.48 -10.39
CA GLY A 275 -29.14 1.56 -9.21
C GLY A 275 -28.97 2.89 -8.49
N SER A 276 -29.65 2.99 -7.34
CA SER A 276 -29.56 4.11 -6.41
C SER A 276 -29.49 3.55 -5.00
N TYR A 277 -28.53 4.00 -4.22
CA TYR A 277 -28.20 3.44 -2.92
C TYR A 277 -28.22 4.53 -1.85
N ASP A 278 -28.72 4.20 -0.67
CA ASP A 278 -28.80 5.16 0.45
C ASP A 278 -27.42 5.58 0.96
N ALA A 279 -26.44 4.69 0.81
CA ALA A 279 -25.04 4.97 1.09
C ALA A 279 -24.13 4.21 0.10
N VAL A 280 -22.97 4.79 -0.19
CA VAL A 280 -21.90 4.14 -0.97
C VAL A 280 -20.64 4.08 -0.10
N VAL A 281 -19.98 2.93 -0.04
CA VAL A 281 -18.71 2.76 0.68
C VAL A 281 -17.64 2.19 -0.23
N SER A 282 -16.40 2.66 -0.04
CA SER A 282 -15.25 2.14 -0.78
C SER A 282 -13.97 2.33 0.03
N VAL A 283 -13.15 1.29 0.13
CA VAL A 283 -11.97 1.25 0.98
C VAL A 283 -10.75 0.91 0.14
N GLU A 284 -9.79 1.85 0.01
CA GLU A 284 -8.49 1.68 -0.66
C GLU A 284 -8.61 1.11 -2.09
N MET A 285 -9.57 1.66 -2.84
CA MET A 285 -9.83 1.30 -4.23
C MET A 285 -9.36 2.37 -5.23
N VAL A 286 -9.42 3.65 -4.85
CA VAL A 286 -9.13 4.79 -5.74
C VAL A 286 -7.67 4.75 -6.22
N GLU A 287 -6.77 4.20 -5.41
CA GLU A 287 -5.35 4.00 -5.72
C GLU A 287 -5.14 3.04 -6.90
N ALA A 288 -6.02 2.05 -7.03
CA ALA A 288 -5.93 1.02 -8.06
C ALA A 288 -6.57 1.42 -9.39
N VAL A 289 -7.35 2.52 -9.45
CA VAL A 289 -8.03 2.91 -10.69
C VAL A 289 -7.15 3.73 -11.64
N GLY A 290 -6.10 4.39 -11.13
CA GLY A 290 -5.22 5.26 -11.91
C GLY A 290 -5.79 6.66 -12.17
N GLU A 291 -4.92 7.68 -12.39
CA GLU A 291 -5.29 9.10 -12.52
C GLU A 291 -6.33 9.34 -13.62
N ASP A 292 -6.15 8.71 -14.78
CA ASP A 292 -7.04 8.88 -15.94
C ASP A 292 -8.49 8.45 -15.67
N TYR A 293 -8.70 7.57 -14.69
CA TYR A 293 -10.01 7.04 -14.34
C TYR A 293 -10.59 7.64 -13.05
N TRP A 294 -9.89 8.51 -12.33
CA TRP A 294 -10.43 9.18 -11.14
C TRP A 294 -11.71 9.97 -11.44
N PRO A 295 -11.82 10.76 -12.55
CA PRO A 295 -13.08 11.41 -12.91
C PRO A 295 -14.24 10.42 -13.03
N THR A 296 -14.02 9.31 -13.72
CA THR A 296 -15.03 8.25 -13.89
C THR A 296 -15.42 7.58 -12.57
N TYR A 297 -14.43 7.37 -11.69
CA TYR A 297 -14.65 6.77 -10.38
C TYR A 297 -15.51 7.67 -9.48
N PHE A 298 -15.14 8.95 -9.32
CA PHE A 298 -15.90 9.89 -8.52
C PHE A 298 -17.29 10.18 -9.09
N ALA A 299 -17.42 10.28 -10.41
CA ALA A 299 -18.73 10.39 -11.07
C ALA A 299 -19.62 9.15 -10.83
N ALA A 300 -19.03 7.95 -10.76
CA ALA A 300 -19.80 6.74 -10.42
C ALA A 300 -20.30 6.78 -8.97
N LEU A 301 -19.51 7.24 -8.00
CA LEU A 301 -19.94 7.42 -6.62
C LEU A 301 -21.15 8.34 -6.52
N ASP A 302 -21.11 9.50 -7.21
CA ASP A 302 -22.22 10.46 -7.21
C ASP A 302 -23.48 9.91 -7.88
N ARG A 303 -23.32 9.32 -9.07
CA ARG A 303 -24.42 8.75 -9.86
C ARG A 303 -25.18 7.63 -9.13
N LEU A 304 -24.47 6.83 -8.35
CA LEU A 304 -25.04 5.68 -7.62
C LEU A 304 -25.63 6.05 -6.27
N LEU A 305 -25.38 7.27 -5.79
CA LEU A 305 -25.87 7.74 -4.49
C LEU A 305 -27.30 8.29 -4.60
N ALA A 306 -28.19 7.82 -3.75
CA ALA A 306 -29.55 8.33 -3.62
C ALA A 306 -29.57 9.80 -3.13
N PRO A 307 -30.65 10.56 -3.38
CA PRO A 307 -30.81 11.88 -2.78
C PRO A 307 -30.70 11.84 -1.25
N GLY A 308 -29.87 12.71 -0.68
CA GLY A 308 -29.63 12.76 0.77
C GLY A 308 -28.65 11.69 1.32
N GLY A 309 -28.21 10.77 0.48
CA GLY A 309 -27.21 9.77 0.82
C GLY A 309 -25.80 10.33 1.06
N ARG A 310 -24.89 9.49 1.53
CA ARG A 310 -23.48 9.83 1.78
C ARG A 310 -22.55 8.76 1.25
N VAL A 311 -21.33 9.18 0.90
CA VAL A 311 -20.25 8.24 0.59
C VAL A 311 -19.27 8.19 1.75
N GLY A 312 -18.93 6.98 2.21
CA GLY A 312 -17.81 6.70 3.08
C GLY A 312 -16.63 6.19 2.25
N LEU A 313 -15.59 7.00 2.10
CA LEU A 313 -14.41 6.65 1.33
C LEU A 313 -13.20 6.54 2.26
N GLN A 314 -12.45 5.43 2.18
CA GLN A 314 -11.10 5.35 2.76
C GLN A 314 -10.09 5.29 1.63
N SER A 315 -9.06 6.13 1.71
CA SER A 315 -7.98 6.17 0.72
C SER A 315 -6.64 6.44 1.36
N ILE A 316 -5.60 5.79 0.84
CA ILE A 316 -4.22 6.21 1.04
C ILE A 316 -4.05 7.55 0.34
N THR A 317 -3.32 8.46 0.95
CA THR A 317 -3.03 9.78 0.38
C THR A 317 -1.57 10.16 0.57
N MET A 318 -1.09 11.06 -0.27
CA MET A 318 0.22 11.69 -0.12
C MET A 318 0.14 13.21 -0.29
N PRO A 319 1.16 13.99 0.15
CA PRO A 319 1.21 15.42 -0.11
C PRO A 319 1.10 15.73 -1.61
N HIS A 320 0.28 16.70 -1.98
CA HIS A 320 -0.06 17.00 -3.38
C HIS A 320 1.17 17.26 -4.26
N GLU A 321 2.13 18.04 -3.77
CA GLU A 321 3.37 18.32 -4.48
C GLU A 321 4.17 17.04 -4.78
N ARG A 322 4.09 16.04 -3.90
CA ARG A 322 4.74 14.74 -4.08
C ARG A 322 4.03 13.92 -5.14
N MET A 323 2.70 13.85 -5.08
CA MET A 323 1.88 13.18 -6.08
C MET A 323 2.21 13.71 -7.48
N VAL A 324 2.15 15.04 -7.66
CA VAL A 324 2.43 15.69 -8.96
C VAL A 324 3.83 15.37 -9.48
N VAL A 325 4.82 15.32 -8.59
CA VAL A 325 6.21 15.03 -8.99
C VAL A 325 6.43 13.55 -9.32
N SER A 326 5.72 12.63 -8.65
CA SER A 326 5.95 11.19 -8.75
C SER A 326 4.94 10.42 -9.61
N LYS A 327 3.89 11.07 -10.11
CA LYS A 327 2.80 10.38 -10.82
C LYS A 327 3.24 9.64 -12.09
N ASP A 328 4.30 10.12 -12.75
CA ASP A 328 4.85 9.49 -13.95
C ASP A 328 6.03 8.54 -13.62
N ASP A 329 6.32 8.33 -12.33
CA ASP A 329 7.43 7.50 -11.89
C ASP A 329 7.06 6.02 -11.93
N TYR A 330 7.85 5.20 -12.62
CA TYR A 330 7.77 3.74 -12.50
C TYR A 330 8.77 3.26 -11.45
N THR A 331 8.25 2.73 -10.35
CA THR A 331 9.04 2.39 -9.16
C THR A 331 9.00 0.90 -8.88
N TRP A 332 9.77 0.45 -7.89
CA TRP A 332 9.79 -0.93 -7.45
C TRP A 332 8.40 -1.45 -7.05
N ILE A 333 7.60 -0.62 -6.36
CA ILE A 333 6.25 -1.00 -5.93
C ILE A 333 5.31 -1.24 -7.12
N HIS A 334 5.42 -0.43 -8.19
CA HIS A 334 4.67 -0.63 -9.42
C HIS A 334 5.07 -1.91 -10.14
N LYS A 335 6.39 -2.21 -10.17
CA LYS A 335 6.90 -3.40 -10.87
C LYS A 335 6.49 -4.71 -10.19
N TYR A 336 6.44 -4.75 -8.86
CA TYR A 336 6.36 -6.01 -8.12
C TYR A 336 5.07 -6.20 -7.34
N VAL A 337 4.34 -5.12 -6.99
CA VAL A 337 3.20 -5.23 -6.07
C VAL A 337 1.93 -4.59 -6.63
N PHE A 338 1.97 -3.33 -7.04
CA PHE A 338 0.78 -2.59 -7.47
C PHE A 338 0.97 -1.99 -8.87
N PRO A 339 0.91 -2.81 -9.94
CA PRO A 339 1.00 -2.31 -11.30
C PRO A 339 -0.16 -1.33 -11.59
N GLY A 340 0.16 -0.21 -12.23
CA GLY A 340 -0.84 0.81 -12.58
C GLY A 340 -1.42 1.63 -11.42
N GLY A 341 -1.01 1.36 -10.18
CA GLY A 341 -1.49 2.09 -9.02
C GLY A 341 -0.95 3.52 -8.93
N LEU A 342 -1.77 4.45 -8.44
CA LEU A 342 -1.35 5.80 -8.10
C LEU A 342 -2.05 6.30 -6.84
N ILE A 343 -1.26 6.73 -5.86
CA ILE A 343 -1.78 7.27 -4.60
C ILE A 343 -2.22 8.73 -4.84
N PRO A 344 -3.52 9.06 -4.61
CA PRO A 344 -4.01 10.43 -4.74
C PRO A 344 -3.50 11.33 -3.60
N SER A 345 -3.70 12.61 -3.77
CA SER A 345 -3.65 13.59 -2.66
C SER A 345 -5.06 14.02 -2.27
N VAL A 346 -5.23 14.55 -1.06
CA VAL A 346 -6.51 15.16 -0.66
C VAL A 346 -6.93 16.24 -1.66
N THR A 347 -5.97 17.06 -2.11
CA THR A 347 -6.22 18.11 -3.12
C THR A 347 -6.69 17.53 -4.45
N SER A 348 -6.10 16.44 -4.95
CA SER A 348 -6.56 15.83 -6.20
C SER A 348 -7.96 15.21 -6.07
N ILE A 349 -8.29 14.62 -4.92
CA ILE A 349 -9.65 14.17 -4.61
C ILE A 349 -10.62 15.36 -4.65
N GLU A 350 -10.32 16.46 -3.97
CA GLU A 350 -11.16 17.67 -3.96
C GLU A 350 -11.35 18.24 -5.37
N GLN A 351 -10.30 18.26 -6.20
CA GLN A 351 -10.35 18.74 -7.57
C GLN A 351 -11.29 17.88 -8.44
N ASN A 352 -11.17 16.55 -8.39
CA ASN A 352 -12.06 15.65 -9.12
C ASN A 352 -13.52 15.77 -8.64
N LEU A 353 -13.76 15.81 -7.33
CA LEU A 353 -15.09 16.02 -6.79
C LEU A 353 -15.71 17.36 -7.27
N ALA A 354 -14.89 18.41 -7.35
CA ALA A 354 -15.35 19.73 -7.78
C ALA A 354 -15.67 19.80 -9.29
N ALA A 355 -14.85 19.12 -10.11
CA ALA A 355 -14.98 19.16 -11.57
C ALA A 355 -16.08 18.24 -12.09
N ASP A 356 -16.22 17.05 -11.55
CA ASP A 356 -16.93 15.95 -12.20
C ASP A 356 -18.19 15.49 -11.42
N THR A 357 -18.47 16.08 -10.22
CA THR A 357 -19.56 15.62 -9.34
C THR A 357 -20.27 16.76 -8.62
N GLY A 358 -21.44 16.46 -8.05
CA GLY A 358 -22.11 17.29 -7.04
C GLY A 358 -21.54 17.14 -5.61
N LEU A 359 -20.60 16.23 -5.40
CA LEU A 359 -20.08 15.90 -4.08
C LEU A 359 -19.04 16.90 -3.55
N ARG A 360 -18.88 16.91 -2.24
CA ARG A 360 -17.80 17.58 -1.51
C ARG A 360 -17.37 16.78 -0.30
N ILE A 361 -16.17 16.98 0.19
CA ILE A 361 -15.73 16.45 1.48
C ILE A 361 -16.47 17.23 2.58
N ALA A 362 -17.23 16.52 3.40
CA ALA A 362 -17.93 17.09 4.56
C ALA A 362 -17.17 16.85 5.86
N GLU A 363 -16.51 15.70 5.98
CA GLU A 363 -15.72 15.29 7.14
C GLU A 363 -14.54 14.44 6.67
N ARG A 364 -13.44 14.45 7.42
CA ARG A 364 -12.28 13.59 7.21
C ARG A 364 -11.61 13.20 8.51
N ARG A 365 -10.99 12.00 8.53
CA ARG A 365 -10.22 11.45 9.65
C ARG A 365 -8.95 10.79 9.12
N SER A 366 -7.79 11.17 9.66
CA SER A 366 -6.49 10.56 9.33
C SER A 366 -6.23 9.31 10.17
N LEU A 367 -5.67 8.27 9.55
CA LEU A 367 -5.28 6.98 10.12
C LEU A 367 -3.85 6.57 9.73
N GLY A 368 -3.03 7.49 9.22
CA GLY A 368 -1.73 7.13 8.64
C GLY A 368 -0.80 6.40 9.60
N TYR A 369 -0.74 6.83 10.86
CA TYR A 369 0.05 6.12 11.87
C TYR A 369 -0.48 4.71 12.18
N ASP A 370 -1.80 4.52 12.13
CA ASP A 370 -2.43 3.22 12.32
C ASP A 370 -2.08 2.25 11.19
N TYR A 371 -1.87 2.76 9.97
CA TYR A 371 -1.42 1.89 8.88
C TYR A 371 0.02 1.41 9.09
N ALA A 372 0.90 2.22 9.63
CA ALA A 372 2.24 1.74 9.99
C ALA A 372 2.17 0.57 10.98
N ARG A 373 1.25 0.61 11.96
CA ARG A 373 1.01 -0.50 12.89
C ARG A 373 0.42 -1.72 12.18
N THR A 374 -0.59 -1.53 11.35
CA THR A 374 -1.22 -2.60 10.57
C THR A 374 -0.19 -3.35 9.71
N LEU A 375 0.67 -2.61 8.99
CA LEU A 375 1.75 -3.18 8.18
C LEU A 375 2.80 -3.91 9.02
N GLY A 376 3.08 -3.43 10.22
CA GLY A 376 3.92 -4.10 11.20
C GLY A 376 3.37 -5.46 11.61
N HIS A 377 2.08 -5.53 11.99
CA HIS A 377 1.39 -6.79 12.29
C HIS A 377 1.43 -7.78 11.13
N TRP A 378 1.10 -7.31 9.92
CA TRP A 378 1.14 -8.18 8.72
C TRP A 378 2.53 -8.71 8.44
N ARG A 379 3.56 -7.86 8.56
CA ARG A 379 4.96 -8.27 8.34
C ARG A 379 5.42 -9.30 9.37
N GLU A 380 5.09 -9.10 10.64
CA GLU A 380 5.42 -10.04 11.71
C GLU A 380 4.70 -11.38 11.50
N SER A 381 3.39 -11.37 11.25
CA SER A 381 2.61 -12.57 10.96
C SER A 381 3.14 -13.32 9.72
N PHE A 382 3.46 -12.60 8.64
CA PHE A 382 4.03 -13.18 7.43
C PHE A 382 5.39 -13.88 7.70
N LEU A 383 6.26 -13.23 8.45
CA LEU A 383 7.58 -13.79 8.78
C LEU A 383 7.48 -14.97 9.73
N ASP A 384 6.59 -14.92 10.70
CA ASP A 384 6.35 -16.02 11.65
C ASP A 384 5.74 -17.25 11.00
N ARG A 385 4.91 -17.05 9.96
CA ARG A 385 4.26 -18.12 9.19
C ARG A 385 5.02 -18.46 7.89
N TRP A 386 6.31 -18.08 7.79
CA TRP A 386 7.08 -18.28 6.56
C TRP A 386 7.13 -19.75 6.09
N GLU A 387 7.21 -20.71 7.00
CA GLU A 387 7.25 -22.12 6.63
C GLU A 387 5.95 -22.56 5.95
N ASP A 388 4.81 -22.06 6.38
CA ASP A 388 3.50 -22.28 5.77
C ASP A 388 3.41 -21.60 4.39
N VAL A 389 3.92 -20.37 4.28
CA VAL A 389 3.99 -19.65 3.00
C VAL A 389 4.88 -20.41 1.99
N ALA A 390 6.02 -20.90 2.43
CA ALA A 390 6.91 -21.68 1.57
C ALA A 390 6.27 -23.02 1.12
N ALA A 391 5.42 -23.62 1.96
CA ALA A 391 4.66 -24.81 1.59
C ALA A 391 3.62 -24.56 0.48
N LEU A 392 3.17 -23.30 0.30
CA LEU A 392 2.35 -22.88 -0.85
C LEU A 392 3.15 -22.75 -2.17
N GLY A 393 4.48 -22.92 -2.13
CA GLY A 393 5.36 -22.86 -3.31
C GLY A 393 6.11 -21.54 -3.49
N PHE A 394 5.98 -20.58 -2.56
CA PHE A 394 6.72 -19.32 -2.62
C PHE A 394 8.19 -19.49 -2.23
N ASP A 395 9.08 -18.86 -2.99
CA ASP A 395 10.53 -18.95 -2.79
C ASP A 395 11.08 -17.84 -1.85
N GLU A 396 12.36 -17.98 -1.47
CA GLU A 396 13.04 -17.02 -0.61
C GLU A 396 13.13 -15.60 -1.24
N THR A 397 13.11 -15.50 -2.58
CA THR A 397 13.06 -14.22 -3.29
C THR A 397 11.72 -13.53 -3.05
N PHE A 398 10.62 -14.30 -3.10
CA PHE A 398 9.29 -13.81 -2.74
C PHE A 398 9.23 -13.38 -1.28
N ARG A 399 9.77 -14.16 -0.33
CA ARG A 399 9.83 -13.78 1.07
C ARG A 399 10.44 -12.40 1.26
N ARG A 400 11.60 -12.17 0.63
CA ARG A 400 12.29 -10.88 0.72
C ARG A 400 11.55 -9.76 -0.01
N MET A 401 10.91 -10.07 -1.12
CA MET A 401 10.07 -9.12 -1.85
C MET A 401 8.90 -8.66 -0.98
N TRP A 402 8.19 -9.59 -0.36
CA TRP A 402 7.01 -9.27 0.47
C TRP A 402 7.39 -8.56 1.77
N GLU A 403 8.47 -9.01 2.43
CA GLU A 403 9.03 -8.31 3.60
C GLU A 403 9.46 -6.87 3.25
N PHE A 404 10.11 -6.68 2.09
CA PHE A 404 10.51 -5.36 1.63
C PHE A 404 9.30 -4.46 1.34
N TYR A 405 8.27 -5.00 0.69
CA TYR A 405 7.02 -4.29 0.44
C TYR A 405 6.40 -3.77 1.75
N LEU A 406 6.15 -4.67 2.70
CA LEU A 406 5.52 -4.31 3.97
C LEU A 406 6.38 -3.31 4.77
N GLY A 407 7.70 -3.55 4.88
CA GLY A 407 8.61 -2.65 5.58
C GLY A 407 8.82 -1.30 4.91
N TYR A 408 8.80 -1.24 3.57
CA TYR A 408 8.89 -0.01 2.79
C TYR A 408 7.65 0.87 3.00
N CYS A 409 6.45 0.28 2.92
CA CYS A 409 5.21 0.99 3.18
C CYS A 409 5.13 1.43 4.64
N GLU A 410 5.46 0.54 5.60
CA GLU A 410 5.50 0.86 7.03
C GLU A 410 6.38 2.09 7.32
N ALA A 411 7.58 2.15 6.73
CA ALA A 411 8.48 3.29 6.87
C ALA A 411 7.88 4.60 6.32
N GLY A 412 7.15 4.54 5.20
CA GLY A 412 6.48 5.68 4.60
C GLY A 412 5.40 6.28 5.50
N PHE A 413 4.59 5.43 6.13
CA PHE A 413 3.56 5.86 7.08
C PHE A 413 4.13 6.35 8.42
N ARG A 414 5.20 5.72 8.94
CA ARG A 414 5.87 6.14 10.18
C ARG A 414 6.35 7.59 10.15
N VAL A 415 6.76 8.08 8.99
CA VAL A 415 7.27 9.45 8.83
C VAL A 415 6.23 10.45 8.31
N GLY A 416 4.97 10.00 8.12
CA GLY A 416 3.91 10.85 7.56
C GLY A 416 4.15 11.24 6.09
N TYR A 417 4.99 10.51 5.36
CA TYR A 417 5.12 10.65 3.91
C TYR A 417 3.84 10.17 3.20
N LEU A 418 3.20 9.14 3.76
CA LEU A 418 1.89 8.64 3.38
C LEU A 418 0.92 8.82 4.55
N ASP A 419 -0.35 9.02 4.23
CA ASP A 419 -1.46 9.03 5.18
C ASP A 419 -2.58 8.10 4.67
N VAL A 420 -3.47 7.67 5.56
CA VAL A 420 -4.75 7.06 5.20
C VAL A 420 -5.84 7.96 5.73
N VAL A 421 -6.80 8.29 4.89
CA VAL A 421 -7.87 9.19 5.27
C VAL A 421 -9.23 8.56 5.01
N GLN A 422 -10.08 8.56 6.03
CA GLN A 422 -11.51 8.32 5.87
C GLN A 422 -12.21 9.64 5.58
N PHE A 423 -13.08 9.65 4.57
CA PHE A 423 -13.86 10.80 4.14
C PHE A 423 -15.35 10.52 4.20
N SER A 424 -16.13 11.48 4.66
CA SER A 424 -17.57 11.57 4.39
C SER A 424 -17.76 12.52 3.20
N LEU A 425 -18.31 11.99 2.08
CA LEU A 425 -18.65 12.82 0.93
C LEU A 425 -20.16 13.02 0.90
N GLN A 426 -20.60 14.24 0.62
CA GLN A 426 -22.00 14.65 0.56
C GLN A 426 -22.23 15.59 -0.63
N ARG A 427 -23.44 15.58 -1.19
CA ARG A 427 -23.80 16.55 -2.22
C ARG A 427 -23.79 17.97 -1.68
N ARG A 428 -23.36 18.91 -2.52
CA ARG A 428 -23.42 20.34 -2.20
C ARG A 428 -24.87 20.77 -2.08
N PRO A 429 -25.21 21.71 -1.17
CA PRO A 429 -26.56 22.30 -1.12
C PRO A 429 -26.94 22.82 -2.51
N GLY A 430 -28.12 22.43 -3.02
CA GLY A 430 -28.62 22.86 -4.31
C GLY A 430 -28.09 22.11 -5.54
N ALA A 431 -27.21 21.13 -5.39
CA ALA A 431 -26.85 20.23 -6.48
C ALA A 431 -28.02 19.25 -6.73
N SER A 432 -28.61 19.28 -7.92
CA SER A 432 -29.59 18.30 -8.38
C SER A 432 -28.92 16.97 -8.67
N SER A 433 -29.61 15.89 -8.33
CA SER A 433 -29.23 14.50 -8.65
C SER A 433 -29.29 14.21 -10.13
#